data_4cca8cbfcd9b0fb3b3974ec35fa98229
#
_entry.id   4cca8cbfcd9b0fb3b3974ec35fa98229
#
_cell.length_a   1.000
_cell.length_b   1.000
_cell.length_c   1.000
_cell.angle_alpha   90.00
_cell.angle_beta   90.00
_cell.angle_gamma   90.00
#
_symmetry.space_group_name_H-M   'P 1'
#
loop_
_entity.id
_entity.type
_entity.pdbx_description
1 polymer ?
#
loop_
_entity_poly.entity_id
_entity_poly.type
_entity_poly.pdbx_seq_one_letter_code
_entity_poly.pdbx_strand_id
1 'polypeptide(L)'
;MPYNVSFISLGCAKNQVNCEQMMATVQHAGHNVVLSPEGADVAVVNTCGFLASACEEAIDNILEMAELKKEGKLKKIIVTGCMAQRYKGDVLSEMPEVDAVLGTGSYGDIARAVDEVMAPGGLRPCYMGDIQNCVQGGARILSTPPWYAYLRIAEGCDNCCAYCVIPRLRGRYRSRPMNELLDEASELASAGVKELIVIAQDITRYGTDLNGEHQLAALLRELCKLDFHWIRLHYLYPDDITDELIDTIAQEKKIVPYLDIPIQHCNDGILKAMNRRDTKESIRKVFHDLRARIPGLVLRTSIIAGLPGEGEKEFEELCDFLREEKIERAGVFPFSPEEGTKAATMEHVSMEEAQRRTELLVDVQSDIIDEYNESVLGDVREVLCEGWSEEAQSFVGRSYAESVDIDGKIYFSAERDIMAGEFVNVRLTGTMDGELTGEAVE
;
A
#
# COMPACT_ATOMS: atom_id res chain seq x y z
N MET A 1 10.75 34.44 0.80
CA MET A 1 10.21 34.24 2.16
C MET A 1 9.73 32.81 2.26
N PRO A 2 9.87 32.13 3.40
CA PRO A 2 9.32 30.78 3.54
C PRO A 2 7.79 30.77 3.38
N TYR A 3 7.27 29.77 2.70
CA TYR A 3 5.83 29.51 2.57
C TYR A 3 5.45 28.36 3.49
N ASN A 4 4.20 28.36 3.97
CA ASN A 4 3.61 27.24 4.70
C ASN A 4 2.94 26.30 3.69
N VAL A 5 3.41 25.05 3.64
CA VAL A 5 2.95 24.06 2.67
C VAL A 5 2.36 22.88 3.42
N SER A 6 1.10 22.56 3.17
CA SER A 6 0.42 21.37 3.67
C SER A 6 0.41 20.26 2.63
N PHE A 7 0.36 19.03 3.07
CA PHE A 7 0.33 17.85 2.20
C PHE A 7 -0.85 16.96 2.56
N ILE A 8 -1.60 16.55 1.54
CA ILE A 8 -2.67 15.56 1.62
C ILE A 8 -2.19 14.35 0.81
N SER A 9 -1.95 13.21 1.48
CA SER A 9 -1.47 12.00 0.83
C SER A 9 -2.60 11.00 0.67
N LEU A 10 -2.98 10.72 -0.56
CA LEU A 10 -4.03 9.77 -0.91
C LEU A 10 -3.44 8.51 -1.55
N GLY A 11 -4.18 7.41 -1.44
CA GLY A 11 -3.86 6.15 -2.08
C GLY A 11 -2.91 5.26 -1.28
N CYS A 12 -1.91 4.66 -1.91
CA CYS A 12 -1.13 3.56 -1.35
C CYS A 12 0.15 4.00 -0.62
N ALA A 13 0.76 3.07 0.14
CA ALA A 13 2.02 3.26 0.86
C ALA A 13 3.17 3.79 -0.03
N LYS A 14 3.24 3.39 -1.33
CA LYS A 14 4.24 3.94 -2.26
C LYS A 14 4.04 5.44 -2.51
N ASN A 15 2.77 5.85 -2.58
CA ASN A 15 2.42 7.26 -2.74
C ASN A 15 2.74 8.07 -1.48
N GLN A 16 2.51 7.47 -0.30
CA GLN A 16 2.86 8.06 0.99
C GLN A 16 4.37 8.31 1.11
N VAL A 17 5.22 7.33 0.76
CA VAL A 17 6.69 7.53 0.72
C VAL A 17 7.07 8.67 -0.21
N ASN A 18 6.43 8.82 -1.38
CA ASN A 18 6.69 9.97 -2.26
C ASN A 18 6.27 11.30 -1.60
N CYS A 19 5.15 11.32 -0.89
CA CYS A 19 4.69 12.51 -0.16
C CYS A 19 5.73 12.93 0.90
N GLU A 20 6.22 11.99 1.69
CA GLU A 20 7.24 12.22 2.71
C GLU A 20 8.57 12.74 2.14
N GLN A 21 8.98 12.25 0.97
CA GLN A 21 10.14 12.76 0.23
C GLN A 21 9.91 14.20 -0.28
N MET A 22 8.71 14.49 -0.77
CA MET A 22 8.34 15.85 -1.20
C MET A 22 8.31 16.83 -0.03
N MET A 23 7.80 16.42 1.14
CA MET A 23 7.85 17.22 2.37
C MET A 23 9.28 17.59 2.74
N ALA A 24 10.21 16.62 2.73
CA ALA A 24 11.62 16.88 3.00
C ALA A 24 12.24 17.83 1.95
N THR A 25 11.91 17.65 0.66
CA THR A 25 12.38 18.51 -0.42
C THR A 25 11.94 19.97 -0.22
N VAL A 26 10.68 20.19 0.14
CA VAL A 26 10.10 21.50 0.43
C VAL A 26 10.76 22.13 1.66
N GLN A 27 10.98 21.36 2.71
CA GLN A 27 11.67 21.83 3.92
C GLN A 27 13.14 22.22 3.65
N HIS A 28 13.87 21.42 2.88
CA HIS A 28 15.25 21.71 2.48
C HIS A 28 15.36 22.96 1.61
N ALA A 29 14.31 23.28 0.83
CA ALA A 29 14.23 24.53 0.07
C ALA A 29 13.95 25.77 0.93
N GLY A 30 13.72 25.58 2.24
CA GLY A 30 13.52 26.68 3.20
C GLY A 30 12.06 27.05 3.42
N HIS A 31 11.10 26.23 2.99
CA HIS A 31 9.68 26.38 3.31
C HIS A 31 9.30 25.60 4.58
N ASN A 32 8.14 25.86 5.13
CA ASN A 32 7.62 25.18 6.31
C ASN A 32 6.59 24.13 5.89
N VAL A 33 6.73 22.89 6.39
CA VAL A 33 5.67 21.87 6.28
C VAL A 33 4.72 22.03 7.46
N VAL A 34 3.42 22.16 7.17
CA VAL A 34 2.36 22.33 8.16
C VAL A 34 1.31 21.23 8.03
N LEU A 35 0.64 20.89 9.15
CA LEU A 35 -0.32 19.78 9.18
C LEU A 35 -1.68 20.15 8.56
N SER A 36 -2.15 21.38 8.81
CA SER A 36 -3.46 21.80 8.33
C SER A 36 -3.37 22.56 7.02
N PRO A 37 -4.22 22.28 6.02
CA PRO A 37 -4.35 23.10 4.83
C PRO A 37 -5.01 24.46 5.13
N GLU A 38 -5.82 24.54 6.19
CA GLU A 38 -6.43 25.81 6.61
C GLU A 38 -5.36 26.74 7.19
N GLY A 39 -5.15 27.86 6.54
CA GLY A 39 -4.11 28.83 6.86
C GLY A 39 -2.75 28.57 6.18
N ALA A 40 -2.61 27.51 5.39
CA ALA A 40 -1.44 27.27 4.58
C ALA A 40 -1.37 28.23 3.37
N ASP A 41 -0.17 28.46 2.85
CA ASP A 41 0.03 29.18 1.59
C ASP A 41 -0.26 28.26 0.40
N VAL A 42 0.18 26.99 0.48
CA VAL A 42 0.04 25.99 -0.58
C VAL A 42 -0.45 24.68 0.01
N ALA A 43 -1.46 24.07 -0.61
CA ALA A 43 -1.82 22.67 -0.37
C ALA A 43 -1.32 21.79 -1.53
N VAL A 44 -0.61 20.73 -1.22
CA VAL A 44 -0.15 19.71 -2.17
C VAL A 44 -1.01 18.48 -1.98
N VAL A 45 -1.83 18.13 -3.00
CA VAL A 45 -2.65 16.93 -3.02
C VAL A 45 -1.93 15.86 -3.83
N ASN A 46 -1.40 14.85 -3.14
CA ASN A 46 -0.72 13.71 -3.75
C ASN A 46 -1.73 12.59 -4.02
N THR A 47 -2.09 12.41 -5.28
CA THR A 47 -3.27 11.69 -5.73
C THR A 47 -3.01 10.25 -6.14
N CYS A 48 -3.99 9.37 -5.93
CA CYS A 48 -4.05 8.06 -6.57
C CYS A 48 -4.71 8.17 -7.95
N GLY A 49 -4.30 7.34 -8.89
CA GLY A 49 -4.85 7.27 -10.25
C GLY A 49 -4.94 5.84 -10.75
N PHE A 50 -4.95 4.87 -9.82
CA PHE A 50 -4.96 3.44 -10.13
C PHE A 50 -6.37 2.93 -10.46
N LEU A 51 -7.37 3.33 -9.70
CA LEU A 51 -8.78 2.98 -9.88
C LEU A 51 -9.62 4.24 -10.05
N ALA A 52 -10.76 4.12 -10.71
CA ALA A 52 -11.72 5.22 -10.89
C ALA A 52 -12.18 5.79 -9.55
N SER A 53 -12.54 4.95 -8.58
CA SER A 53 -12.93 5.37 -7.23
C SER A 53 -11.87 6.16 -6.49
N ALA A 54 -10.59 5.78 -6.64
CA ALA A 54 -9.49 6.53 -6.06
C ALA A 54 -9.23 7.88 -6.78
N CYS A 55 -9.61 7.99 -8.06
CA CYS A 55 -9.62 9.27 -8.76
C CYS A 55 -10.76 10.17 -8.26
N GLU A 56 -11.95 9.61 -8.00
CA GLU A 56 -13.08 10.34 -7.41
C GLU A 56 -12.71 10.90 -6.03
N GLU A 57 -12.16 10.08 -5.14
CA GLU A 57 -11.62 10.54 -3.85
C GLU A 57 -10.61 11.69 -4.01
N ALA A 58 -9.71 11.58 -4.99
CA ALA A 58 -8.73 12.62 -5.24
C ALA A 58 -9.38 13.92 -5.73
N ILE A 59 -10.40 13.84 -6.59
CA ILE A 59 -11.17 14.99 -7.08
C ILE A 59 -11.91 15.66 -5.92
N ASP A 60 -12.58 14.89 -5.07
CA ASP A 60 -13.30 15.41 -3.91
C ASP A 60 -12.37 16.19 -2.96
N ASN A 61 -11.18 15.63 -2.67
CA ASN A 61 -10.17 16.33 -1.86
C ASN A 61 -9.66 17.62 -2.53
N ILE A 62 -9.49 17.63 -3.86
CA ILE A 62 -9.09 18.85 -4.58
C ILE A 62 -10.20 19.90 -4.50
N LEU A 63 -11.46 19.50 -4.63
CA LEU A 63 -12.60 20.41 -4.51
C LEU A 63 -12.76 20.97 -3.09
N GLU A 64 -12.48 20.17 -2.07
CA GLU A 64 -12.42 20.64 -0.68
C GLU A 64 -11.33 21.72 -0.50
N MET A 65 -10.13 21.50 -1.07
CA MET A 65 -9.08 22.53 -1.07
C MET A 65 -9.48 23.78 -1.86
N ALA A 66 -10.26 23.62 -2.94
CA ALA A 66 -10.79 24.74 -3.72
C ALA A 66 -11.76 25.60 -2.92
N GLU A 67 -12.60 25.03 -2.07
CA GLU A 67 -13.47 25.80 -1.15
C GLU A 67 -12.63 26.58 -0.13
N LEU A 68 -11.59 25.97 0.49
CA LEU A 68 -10.67 26.70 1.38
C LEU A 68 -9.99 27.87 0.67
N LYS A 69 -9.61 27.67 -0.59
CA LYS A 69 -9.00 28.72 -1.43
C LYS A 69 -10.00 29.87 -1.71
N LYS A 70 -11.25 29.55 -2.00
CA LYS A 70 -12.33 30.52 -2.23
C LYS A 70 -12.69 31.31 -0.98
N GLU A 71 -12.62 30.68 0.20
CA GLU A 71 -12.78 31.33 1.50
C GLU A 71 -11.57 32.21 1.90
N GLY A 72 -10.48 32.17 1.13
CA GLY A 72 -9.25 32.90 1.43
C GLY A 72 -8.39 32.27 2.55
N LYS A 73 -8.69 31.05 2.95
CA LYS A 73 -7.96 30.27 3.96
C LYS A 73 -6.76 29.51 3.39
N LEU A 74 -6.74 29.30 2.07
CA LEU A 74 -5.67 28.69 1.30
C LEU A 74 -5.37 29.57 0.08
N LYS A 75 -4.10 29.68 -0.35
CA LYS A 75 -3.76 30.52 -1.49
C LYS A 75 -3.61 29.75 -2.78
N LYS A 76 -2.98 28.56 -2.75
CA LYS A 76 -2.59 27.78 -3.93
C LYS A 76 -2.80 26.28 -3.73
N ILE A 77 -3.12 25.59 -4.83
CA ILE A 77 -3.31 24.14 -4.86
C ILE A 77 -2.36 23.54 -5.90
N ILE A 78 -1.55 22.57 -5.49
CA ILE A 78 -0.69 21.78 -6.36
C ILE A 78 -1.20 20.34 -6.35
N VAL A 79 -1.45 19.77 -7.52
CA VAL A 79 -1.86 18.36 -7.67
C VAL A 79 -0.69 17.54 -8.16
N THR A 80 -0.41 16.42 -7.51
CA THR A 80 0.69 15.51 -7.90
C THR A 80 0.26 14.04 -7.78
N GLY A 81 1.13 13.12 -8.16
CA GLY A 81 0.88 11.69 -8.01
C GLY A 81 0.39 10.99 -9.26
N CYS A 82 -0.25 9.82 -9.05
CA CYS A 82 -0.62 8.92 -10.13
C CYS A 82 -1.75 9.49 -11.01
N MET A 83 -2.76 10.16 -10.44
CA MET A 83 -3.81 10.82 -11.21
C MET A 83 -3.23 11.97 -12.05
N ALA A 84 -2.37 12.79 -11.45
CA ALA A 84 -1.66 13.85 -12.17
C ALA A 84 -0.84 13.31 -13.35
N GLN A 85 -0.16 12.17 -13.17
CA GLN A 85 0.59 11.50 -14.24
C GLN A 85 -0.32 10.94 -15.33
N ARG A 86 -1.51 10.42 -14.95
CA ARG A 86 -2.46 9.81 -15.88
C ARG A 86 -3.12 10.84 -16.78
N TYR A 87 -3.62 11.92 -16.20
CA TYR A 87 -4.43 12.93 -16.89
C TYR A 87 -3.65 14.20 -17.27
N LYS A 88 -2.43 14.39 -16.75
CA LYS A 88 -1.49 15.44 -17.15
C LYS A 88 -2.12 16.84 -17.18
N GLY A 89 -2.04 17.50 -18.35
CA GLY A 89 -2.56 18.86 -18.55
C GLY A 89 -4.08 18.97 -18.45
N ASP A 90 -4.81 17.87 -18.62
CA ASP A 90 -6.28 17.85 -18.52
C ASP A 90 -6.74 18.26 -17.11
N VAL A 91 -5.95 17.91 -16.07
CA VAL A 91 -6.22 18.37 -14.69
C VAL A 91 -6.28 19.89 -14.60
N LEU A 92 -5.37 20.61 -15.28
CA LEU A 92 -5.39 22.08 -15.29
C LEU A 92 -6.55 22.67 -16.10
N SER A 93 -6.97 21.99 -17.17
CA SER A 93 -8.07 22.48 -18.02
C SER A 93 -9.43 22.25 -17.40
N GLU A 94 -9.65 21.08 -16.78
CA GLU A 94 -10.91 20.70 -16.17
C GLU A 94 -11.09 21.25 -14.75
N MET A 95 -9.97 21.52 -14.06
CA MET A 95 -9.96 22.04 -12.67
C MET A 95 -9.24 23.40 -12.61
N PRO A 96 -9.94 24.51 -12.90
CA PRO A 96 -9.35 25.85 -12.94
C PRO A 96 -8.81 26.34 -11.58
N GLU A 97 -9.23 25.73 -10.48
CA GLU A 97 -8.77 25.99 -9.10
C GLU A 97 -7.31 25.55 -8.86
N VAL A 98 -6.84 24.53 -9.61
CA VAL A 98 -5.50 23.96 -9.48
C VAL A 98 -4.47 24.90 -10.07
N ASP A 99 -3.43 25.22 -9.31
CA ASP A 99 -2.38 26.17 -9.71
C ASP A 99 -1.16 25.48 -10.36
N ALA A 100 -0.89 24.21 -10.03
CA ALA A 100 0.17 23.43 -10.67
C ALA A 100 -0.12 21.93 -10.68
N VAL A 101 0.46 21.21 -11.65
CA VAL A 101 0.37 19.75 -11.76
C VAL A 101 1.77 19.14 -11.91
N LEU A 102 2.06 18.10 -11.12
CA LEU A 102 3.32 17.36 -11.20
C LEU A 102 3.03 15.86 -11.40
N GLY A 103 3.56 15.29 -12.48
CA GLY A 103 3.54 13.83 -12.68
C GLY A 103 4.53 13.10 -11.76
N THR A 104 4.45 11.77 -11.77
CA THR A 104 5.30 10.90 -10.92
C THR A 104 6.80 11.02 -11.22
N GLY A 105 7.18 11.43 -12.42
CA GLY A 105 8.57 11.71 -12.80
C GLY A 105 9.09 13.07 -12.34
N SER A 106 8.25 13.90 -11.69
CA SER A 106 8.57 15.29 -11.32
C SER A 106 8.45 15.59 -9.83
N TYR A 107 8.42 14.60 -8.96
CA TYR A 107 8.37 14.83 -7.50
C TYR A 107 9.51 15.72 -6.99
N GLY A 108 10.70 15.64 -7.61
CA GLY A 108 11.85 16.48 -7.27
C GLY A 108 11.67 17.97 -7.59
N ASP A 109 10.71 18.32 -8.48
CA ASP A 109 10.41 19.71 -8.85
C ASP A 109 9.43 20.40 -7.88
N ILE A 110 8.98 19.72 -6.81
CA ILE A 110 7.92 20.23 -5.92
C ILE A 110 8.24 21.58 -5.29
N ALA A 111 9.47 21.79 -4.81
CA ALA A 111 9.86 23.06 -4.20
C ALA A 111 9.86 24.21 -5.25
N ARG A 112 10.33 23.92 -6.47
CA ARG A 112 10.26 24.86 -7.58
C ARG A 112 8.81 25.19 -7.95
N ALA A 113 7.92 24.21 -7.96
CA ALA A 113 6.49 24.44 -8.23
C ALA A 113 5.86 25.34 -7.16
N VAL A 114 6.19 25.15 -5.88
CA VAL A 114 5.77 26.03 -4.78
C VAL A 114 6.21 27.48 -5.04
N ASP A 115 7.48 27.69 -5.37
CA ASP A 115 7.99 29.04 -5.65
C ASP A 115 7.29 29.68 -6.85
N GLU A 116 7.08 28.94 -7.94
CA GLU A 116 6.49 29.47 -9.17
C GLU A 116 4.99 29.81 -9.00
N VAL A 117 4.19 29.00 -8.30
CA VAL A 117 2.77 29.32 -8.08
C VAL A 117 2.57 30.49 -7.12
N MET A 118 3.55 30.74 -6.24
CA MET A 118 3.53 31.85 -5.28
C MET A 118 4.15 33.14 -5.82
N ALA A 119 4.83 33.10 -6.97
CA ALA A 119 5.43 34.27 -7.60
C ALA A 119 4.33 35.27 -8.06
N PRO A 120 4.61 36.59 -8.06
CA PRO A 120 3.71 37.57 -8.60
C PRO A 120 3.38 37.31 -10.08
N GLY A 121 2.10 37.25 -10.43
CA GLY A 121 1.65 36.95 -11.79
C GLY A 121 1.49 35.44 -12.07
N GLY A 122 1.61 34.63 -11.06
CA GLY A 122 1.45 33.18 -10.91
C GLY A 122 1.40 32.36 -12.20
N LEU A 123 2.45 31.58 -12.47
CA LEU A 123 2.39 30.56 -13.52
C LEU A 123 1.49 29.38 -13.06
N ARG A 124 0.91 28.69 -14.03
CA ARG A 124 0.22 27.38 -13.80
C ARG A 124 1.05 26.27 -14.45
N PRO A 125 2.20 25.88 -13.84
CA PRO A 125 3.11 24.92 -14.44
C PRO A 125 2.53 23.51 -14.46
N CYS A 126 2.90 22.76 -15.51
CA CYS A 126 2.61 21.34 -15.64
C CYS A 126 3.94 20.61 -15.87
N TYR A 127 4.44 19.93 -14.84
CA TYR A 127 5.70 19.20 -14.90
C TYR A 127 5.43 17.72 -15.14
N MET A 128 5.84 17.23 -16.32
CA MET A 128 5.70 15.82 -16.71
C MET A 128 7.09 15.26 -17.06
N GLY A 129 7.92 15.12 -16.04
CA GLY A 129 9.23 14.50 -16.17
C GLY A 129 9.17 13.03 -16.60
N ASP A 130 10.32 12.51 -16.98
CA ASP A 130 10.43 11.09 -17.31
C ASP A 130 10.15 10.21 -16.07
N ILE A 131 9.14 9.37 -16.16
CA ILE A 131 8.75 8.42 -15.10
C ILE A 131 9.88 7.44 -14.74
N GLN A 132 10.87 7.23 -15.63
CA GLN A 132 12.05 6.43 -15.34
C GLN A 132 13.00 7.13 -14.35
N ASN A 133 12.89 8.44 -14.20
CA ASN A 133 13.70 9.26 -13.30
C ASN A 133 12.98 9.64 -12.00
N CYS A 134 11.90 8.91 -11.65
CA CYS A 134 11.20 9.11 -10.37
C CYS A 134 12.18 9.00 -9.20
N VAL A 135 12.14 9.97 -8.28
CA VAL A 135 12.93 9.96 -7.05
C VAL A 135 12.61 8.69 -6.24
N GLN A 136 13.61 7.88 -5.95
CA GLN A 136 13.42 6.61 -5.28
C GLN A 136 13.90 6.62 -3.81
N GLY A 137 14.91 7.38 -3.47
CA GLY A 137 15.51 7.50 -2.14
C GLY A 137 15.62 8.94 -1.69
N GLY A 138 16.37 9.19 -0.62
CA GLY A 138 16.66 10.51 -0.07
C GLY A 138 15.91 10.78 1.25
N ALA A 139 16.13 11.97 1.81
CA ALA A 139 15.53 12.38 3.07
C ALA A 139 14.00 12.33 3.03
N ARG A 140 13.39 11.98 4.16
CA ARG A 140 11.94 11.89 4.35
C ARG A 140 11.51 12.58 5.64
N ILE A 141 10.31 13.16 5.63
CA ILE A 141 9.59 13.53 6.85
C ILE A 141 8.48 12.49 7.01
N LEU A 142 8.59 11.63 8.02
CA LEU A 142 7.61 10.58 8.23
C LEU A 142 6.24 11.18 8.54
N SER A 143 5.23 10.68 7.86
CA SER A 143 3.82 11.00 8.06
C SER A 143 3.06 9.85 8.74
N THR A 144 3.72 8.70 8.91
CA THR A 144 3.22 7.59 9.70
C THR A 144 3.35 7.88 11.21
N PRO A 145 2.57 7.19 12.07
CA PRO A 145 2.89 7.09 13.48
C PRO A 145 4.35 6.65 13.71
N PRO A 146 4.99 7.05 14.83
CA PRO A 146 6.43 6.84 15.02
C PRO A 146 6.86 5.38 15.16
N TRP A 147 5.92 4.46 15.36
CA TRP A 147 6.23 3.04 15.57
C TRP A 147 6.30 2.20 14.31
N TYR A 148 5.87 2.69 13.14
CA TYR A 148 6.09 1.98 11.88
C TYR A 148 6.51 2.91 10.75
N ALA A 149 7.18 2.35 9.75
CA ALA A 149 7.52 3.06 8.52
C ALA A 149 7.57 2.11 7.32
N TYR A 150 7.29 2.65 6.15
CA TYR A 150 7.45 1.93 4.89
C TYR A 150 8.87 2.08 4.36
N LEU A 151 9.48 0.98 3.90
CA LEU A 151 10.71 0.98 3.12
C LEU A 151 10.42 0.57 1.68
N ARG A 152 10.44 1.53 0.77
CA ARG A 152 10.25 1.26 -0.65
C ARG A 152 11.56 0.80 -1.27
N ILE A 153 11.64 -0.48 -1.67
CA ILE A 153 12.87 -1.10 -2.18
C ILE A 153 13.03 -1.03 -3.70
N ALA A 154 11.91 -0.80 -4.42
CA ALA A 154 11.91 -0.65 -5.87
C ALA A 154 10.74 0.25 -6.32
N GLU A 155 10.76 0.70 -7.58
CA GLU A 155 9.72 1.49 -8.22
C GLU A 155 9.40 0.95 -9.61
N GLY A 156 8.12 1.03 -10.04
CA GLY A 156 7.67 0.54 -11.33
C GLY A 156 7.42 -0.96 -11.36
N CYS A 157 6.94 -1.47 -12.50
CA CYS A 157 6.59 -2.89 -12.64
C CYS A 157 6.68 -3.34 -14.09
N ASP A 158 7.29 -4.50 -14.34
CA ASP A 158 7.43 -5.13 -15.66
C ASP A 158 6.48 -6.33 -15.86
N ASN A 159 5.59 -6.65 -14.90
CA ASN A 159 4.66 -7.78 -15.03
C ASN A 159 3.61 -7.55 -16.11
N CYS A 160 3.29 -6.28 -16.42
CA CYS A 160 2.40 -5.89 -17.52
C CYS A 160 1.04 -6.63 -17.51
N CYS A 161 0.46 -6.84 -16.32
CA CYS A 161 -0.87 -7.43 -16.19
C CYS A 161 -1.89 -6.65 -17.02
N ALA A 162 -2.80 -7.34 -17.73
CA ALA A 162 -3.67 -6.74 -18.72
C ALA A 162 -4.63 -5.67 -18.17
N TYR A 163 -4.95 -5.75 -16.87
CA TYR A 163 -5.82 -4.81 -16.15
C TYR A 163 -5.07 -3.61 -15.52
N CYS A 164 -3.73 -3.60 -15.54
CA CYS A 164 -2.93 -2.72 -14.69
C CYS A 164 -2.35 -1.53 -15.45
N VAL A 165 -2.52 -0.32 -14.89
CA VAL A 165 -1.98 0.95 -15.43
C VAL A 165 -0.59 1.29 -14.88
N ILE A 166 -0.06 0.58 -13.89
CA ILE A 166 1.18 0.91 -13.19
C ILE A 166 2.38 1.13 -14.12
N PRO A 167 2.65 0.28 -15.14
CA PRO A 167 3.78 0.52 -16.04
C PRO A 167 3.74 1.88 -16.74
N ARG A 168 2.55 2.43 -16.98
CA ARG A 168 2.36 3.76 -17.59
C ARG A 168 2.47 4.90 -16.60
N LEU A 169 2.21 4.63 -15.31
CA LEU A 169 2.24 5.66 -14.26
C LEU A 169 3.58 5.73 -13.53
N ARG A 170 4.25 4.58 -13.38
CA ARG A 170 5.45 4.42 -12.57
C ARG A 170 6.68 3.93 -13.33
N GLY A 171 6.48 3.58 -14.61
CA GLY A 171 7.55 3.11 -15.49
C GLY A 171 7.94 1.66 -15.26
N ARG A 172 9.11 1.30 -15.81
CA ARG A 172 9.69 -0.03 -15.69
C ARG A 172 10.19 -0.29 -14.28
N TYR A 173 10.33 -1.56 -13.94
CA TYR A 173 10.87 -1.99 -12.65
C TYR A 173 12.31 -1.49 -12.44
N ARG A 174 12.56 -0.88 -11.30
CA ARG A 174 13.88 -0.36 -10.89
C ARG A 174 14.10 -0.59 -9.41
N SER A 175 15.04 -1.46 -9.08
CA SER A 175 15.51 -1.70 -7.71
C SER A 175 16.36 -0.53 -7.22
N ARG A 176 16.25 -0.23 -5.95
CA ARG A 176 17.17 0.68 -5.28
C ARG A 176 18.45 -0.07 -4.87
N PRO A 177 19.62 0.58 -4.89
CA PRO A 177 20.85 -0.02 -4.39
C PRO A 177 20.72 -0.46 -2.93
N MET A 178 21.23 -1.65 -2.58
CA MET A 178 21.09 -2.24 -1.23
C MET A 178 21.69 -1.34 -0.14
N ASN A 179 22.85 -0.73 -0.41
CA ASN A 179 23.49 0.19 0.54
C ASN A 179 22.60 1.38 0.89
N GLU A 180 21.92 2.00 -0.10
CA GLU A 180 21.02 3.13 0.14
C GLU A 180 19.79 2.70 0.99
N LEU A 181 19.30 1.47 0.76
CA LEU A 181 18.19 0.92 1.54
C LEU A 181 18.60 0.65 2.99
N LEU A 182 19.81 0.14 3.21
CA LEU A 182 20.34 -0.12 4.55
C LEU A 182 20.64 1.17 5.30
N ASP A 183 21.14 2.19 4.63
CA ASP A 183 21.35 3.54 5.22
C ASP A 183 20.00 4.13 5.67
N GLU A 184 18.98 4.15 4.79
CA GLU A 184 17.64 4.63 5.13
C GLU A 184 17.01 3.80 6.27
N ALA A 185 17.11 2.48 6.22
CA ALA A 185 16.58 1.61 7.27
C ALA A 185 17.29 1.82 8.62
N SER A 186 18.60 2.09 8.60
CA SER A 186 19.36 2.43 9.83
C SER A 186 18.92 3.75 10.45
N GLU A 187 18.61 4.75 9.62
CA GLU A 187 18.04 6.02 10.08
C GLU A 187 16.66 5.81 10.72
N LEU A 188 15.78 5.01 10.08
CA LEU A 188 14.46 4.68 10.62
C LEU A 188 14.54 3.93 11.96
N ALA A 189 15.42 2.92 12.05
CA ALA A 189 15.65 2.21 13.30
C ALA A 189 16.17 3.14 14.41
N SER A 190 17.12 4.03 14.09
CA SER A 190 17.66 5.02 14.99
C SER A 190 16.63 6.05 15.46
N ALA A 191 15.62 6.32 14.63
CA ALA A 191 14.47 7.17 14.99
C ALA A 191 13.43 6.46 15.88
N GLY A 192 13.61 5.16 16.17
CA GLY A 192 12.74 4.39 17.06
C GLY A 192 11.58 3.68 16.36
N VAL A 193 11.60 3.57 15.03
CA VAL A 193 10.63 2.76 14.26
C VAL A 193 10.75 1.30 14.70
N LYS A 194 9.63 0.69 15.06
CA LYS A 194 9.56 -0.69 15.56
C LYS A 194 9.16 -1.70 14.50
N GLU A 195 8.24 -1.32 13.60
CA GLU A 195 7.82 -2.16 12.48
C GLU A 195 8.28 -1.53 11.15
N LEU A 196 9.11 -2.27 10.41
CA LEU A 196 9.52 -1.91 9.05
C LEU A 196 8.67 -2.66 8.04
N ILE A 197 7.93 -1.94 7.19
CA ILE A 197 7.08 -2.54 6.16
C ILE A 197 7.77 -2.38 4.80
N VAL A 198 8.25 -3.49 4.25
CA VAL A 198 8.97 -3.54 2.96
C VAL A 198 7.97 -3.56 1.82
N ILE A 199 8.07 -2.59 0.92
CA ILE A 199 7.13 -2.38 -0.18
C ILE A 199 7.81 -2.14 -1.52
N ALA A 200 7.15 -2.56 -2.60
CA ALA A 200 7.32 -2.13 -3.99
C ALA A 200 6.00 -2.41 -4.74
N GLN A 201 5.98 -2.33 -6.05
CA GLN A 201 4.89 -2.91 -6.83
C GLN A 201 4.97 -4.44 -6.90
N ASP A 202 6.19 -4.96 -6.73
CA ASP A 202 6.53 -6.38 -6.65
C ASP A 202 7.88 -6.47 -5.94
N ILE A 203 7.92 -6.94 -4.69
CA ILE A 203 9.17 -7.03 -3.94
C ILE A 203 9.99 -8.28 -4.30
N THR A 204 9.35 -9.33 -4.82
CA THR A 204 10.02 -10.60 -5.13
C THR A 204 11.10 -10.47 -6.20
N ARG A 205 10.94 -9.49 -7.10
CA ARG A 205 11.90 -9.22 -8.19
C ARG A 205 13.09 -8.36 -7.79
N TYR A 206 13.18 -7.94 -6.52
CA TYR A 206 14.26 -7.07 -6.09
C TYR A 206 15.64 -7.61 -6.46
N GLY A 207 16.44 -6.77 -7.13
CA GLY A 207 17.80 -7.08 -7.60
C GLY A 207 17.89 -7.62 -9.04
N THR A 208 16.80 -8.17 -9.61
CA THR A 208 16.86 -8.81 -10.93
C THR A 208 17.26 -7.86 -12.06
N ASP A 209 16.93 -6.57 -11.94
CA ASP A 209 17.29 -5.52 -12.88
C ASP A 209 18.72 -4.98 -12.68
N LEU A 210 19.34 -5.24 -11.50
CA LEU A 210 20.70 -4.79 -11.18
C LEU A 210 21.76 -5.76 -11.69
N ASN A 211 21.58 -7.06 -11.44
CA ASN A 211 22.57 -8.09 -11.78
C ASN A 211 21.97 -9.41 -12.29
N GLY A 212 20.65 -9.47 -12.53
CA GLY A 212 19.96 -10.66 -13.01
C GLY A 212 19.59 -11.67 -11.92
N GLU A 213 19.84 -11.37 -10.63
CA GLU A 213 19.60 -12.28 -9.50
C GLU A 213 18.55 -11.73 -8.55
N HIS A 214 17.74 -12.62 -7.94
CA HIS A 214 16.84 -12.24 -6.86
C HIS A 214 17.65 -11.95 -5.59
N GLN A 215 17.57 -10.72 -5.08
CA GLN A 215 18.35 -10.28 -3.92
C GLN A 215 17.49 -9.98 -2.69
N LEU A 216 16.19 -10.24 -2.74
CA LEU A 216 15.30 -9.93 -1.61
C LEU A 216 15.71 -10.67 -0.34
N ALA A 217 16.03 -11.97 -0.43
CA ALA A 217 16.48 -12.75 0.72
C ALA A 217 17.75 -12.17 1.37
N ALA A 218 18.72 -11.75 0.54
CA ALA A 218 19.95 -11.13 1.03
C ALA A 218 19.65 -9.78 1.73
N LEU A 219 18.81 -8.93 1.12
CA LEU A 219 18.40 -7.66 1.72
C LEU A 219 17.71 -7.88 3.07
N LEU A 220 16.79 -8.83 3.15
CA LEU A 220 16.05 -9.13 4.38
C LEU A 220 16.97 -9.57 5.53
N ARG A 221 17.97 -10.40 5.25
CA ARG A 221 18.98 -10.80 6.26
C ARG A 221 19.77 -9.60 6.78
N GLU A 222 20.10 -8.64 5.93
CA GLU A 222 20.78 -7.40 6.37
C GLU A 222 19.83 -6.51 7.19
N LEU A 223 18.58 -6.33 6.75
CA LEU A 223 17.57 -5.57 7.51
C LEU A 223 17.31 -6.18 8.89
N CYS A 224 17.32 -7.50 9.02
CA CYS A 224 17.15 -8.19 10.31
C CYS A 224 18.26 -7.91 11.33
N LYS A 225 19.42 -7.40 10.90
CA LYS A 225 20.51 -6.99 11.80
C LYS A 225 20.24 -5.63 12.47
N LEU A 226 19.35 -4.81 11.89
CA LEU A 226 18.97 -3.50 12.43
C LEU A 226 17.98 -3.63 13.59
N ASP A 227 17.82 -2.59 14.37
CA ASP A 227 16.98 -2.58 15.59
C ASP A 227 15.50 -2.35 15.29
N PHE A 228 14.92 -3.22 14.45
CA PHE A 228 13.49 -3.34 14.29
C PHE A 228 12.95 -4.50 15.12
N HIS A 229 11.72 -4.38 15.60
CA HIS A 229 11.01 -5.47 16.26
C HIS A 229 10.36 -6.39 15.21
N TRP A 230 9.65 -5.80 14.24
CA TRP A 230 9.00 -6.50 13.14
C TRP A 230 9.48 -5.98 11.77
N ILE A 231 9.57 -6.92 10.82
CA ILE A 231 9.75 -6.64 9.39
C ILE A 231 8.60 -7.35 8.65
N ARG A 232 7.75 -6.56 8.00
CA ARG A 232 6.57 -7.05 7.25
C ARG A 232 6.81 -6.94 5.76
N LEU A 233 6.31 -7.90 4.98
CA LEU A 233 6.50 -8.00 3.53
C LEU A 233 5.16 -7.82 2.81
N HIS A 234 5.07 -6.87 1.88
CA HIS A 234 3.89 -6.64 1.06
C HIS A 234 4.20 -6.76 -0.42
N TYR A 235 3.21 -7.22 -1.20
CA TYR A 235 3.24 -7.29 -2.66
C TYR A 235 4.26 -8.29 -3.20
N LEU A 236 4.14 -9.55 -2.78
CA LEU A 236 4.89 -10.66 -3.34
C LEU A 236 4.17 -11.22 -4.58
N TYR A 237 4.92 -11.55 -5.62
CA TYR A 237 4.37 -12.20 -6.80
C TYR A 237 4.62 -13.72 -6.72
N PRO A 238 3.58 -14.59 -6.88
CA PRO A 238 3.71 -16.02 -6.54
C PRO A 238 4.84 -16.75 -7.28
N ASP A 239 4.99 -16.52 -8.59
CA ASP A 239 5.96 -17.22 -9.44
C ASP A 239 7.42 -16.81 -9.23
N ASP A 240 7.68 -15.71 -8.53
CA ASP A 240 9.01 -15.22 -8.19
C ASP A 240 9.41 -15.48 -6.71
N ILE A 241 8.58 -16.24 -5.94
CA ILE A 241 8.91 -16.66 -4.57
C ILE A 241 9.88 -17.85 -4.64
N THR A 242 11.14 -17.60 -4.27
CA THR A 242 12.20 -18.61 -4.31
C THR A 242 12.28 -19.43 -3.01
N ASP A 243 12.86 -20.63 -3.07
CA ASP A 243 13.13 -21.43 -1.87
C ASP A 243 14.01 -20.70 -0.86
N GLU A 244 15.01 -19.95 -1.33
CA GLU A 244 15.87 -19.13 -0.48
C GLU A 244 15.08 -18.06 0.28
N LEU A 245 14.10 -17.43 -0.37
CA LEU A 245 13.23 -16.46 0.27
C LEU A 245 12.37 -17.11 1.35
N ILE A 246 11.77 -18.27 1.05
CA ILE A 246 10.95 -19.01 2.03
C ILE A 246 11.80 -19.40 3.25
N ASP A 247 13.01 -19.93 3.03
CA ASP A 247 13.93 -20.29 4.12
C ASP A 247 14.34 -19.08 4.95
N THR A 248 14.58 -17.94 4.31
CA THR A 248 14.94 -16.70 5.00
C THR A 248 13.79 -16.22 5.88
N ILE A 249 12.56 -16.20 5.37
CA ILE A 249 11.37 -15.82 6.16
C ILE A 249 11.16 -16.77 7.34
N ALA A 250 11.35 -18.08 7.14
CA ALA A 250 11.19 -19.08 8.18
C ALA A 250 12.26 -19.00 9.29
N GLN A 251 13.48 -18.54 8.98
CA GLN A 251 14.60 -18.51 9.92
C GLN A 251 14.73 -17.19 10.68
N GLU A 252 14.37 -16.08 10.03
CA GLU A 252 14.55 -14.74 10.58
C GLU A 252 13.34 -14.33 11.44
N LYS A 253 13.50 -14.35 12.75
CA LYS A 253 12.42 -14.11 13.73
C LYS A 253 11.79 -12.72 13.65
N LYS A 254 12.50 -11.73 13.10
CA LYS A 254 11.98 -10.37 12.95
C LYS A 254 11.02 -10.25 11.76
N ILE A 255 11.13 -11.17 10.78
CA ILE A 255 10.19 -11.21 9.67
C ILE A 255 8.89 -11.84 10.18
N VAL A 256 7.84 -11.05 10.20
CA VAL A 256 6.54 -11.55 10.65
C VAL A 256 5.99 -12.60 9.67
N PRO A 257 5.40 -13.69 10.16
CA PRO A 257 4.82 -14.73 9.31
C PRO A 257 3.46 -14.27 8.72
N TYR A 258 3.50 -13.20 7.96
CA TYR A 258 2.38 -12.62 7.24
C TYR A 258 2.87 -12.24 5.83
N LEU A 259 2.24 -12.80 4.79
CA LEU A 259 2.66 -12.57 3.41
C LEU A 259 1.47 -12.12 2.56
N ASP A 260 1.61 -10.94 1.93
CA ASP A 260 0.64 -10.40 0.99
C ASP A 260 1.01 -10.83 -0.44
N ILE A 261 0.24 -11.78 -0.99
CA ILE A 261 0.47 -12.46 -2.28
C ILE A 261 -0.76 -12.27 -3.17
N PRO A 262 -0.89 -11.15 -3.91
CA PRO A 262 -2.06 -10.88 -4.75
C PRO A 262 -2.15 -11.84 -5.94
N ILE A 263 -3.04 -12.83 -5.90
CA ILE A 263 -3.24 -13.78 -7.00
C ILE A 263 -4.21 -13.27 -8.08
N GLN A 264 -5.12 -12.38 -7.71
CA GLN A 264 -6.17 -11.76 -8.52
C GLN A 264 -7.28 -12.71 -8.96
N HIS A 265 -6.96 -13.93 -9.39
CA HIS A 265 -7.87 -15.01 -9.76
C HIS A 265 -7.16 -16.37 -9.67
N CYS A 266 -7.90 -17.48 -9.69
CA CYS A 266 -7.31 -18.83 -9.69
C CYS A 266 -7.46 -19.58 -11.02
N ASN A 267 -8.40 -19.19 -11.90
CA ASN A 267 -8.61 -19.89 -13.16
C ASN A 267 -7.50 -19.64 -14.17
N ASP A 268 -6.92 -20.69 -14.73
CA ASP A 268 -5.76 -20.63 -15.65
C ASP A 268 -6.05 -19.82 -16.94
N GLY A 269 -7.29 -19.93 -17.46
CA GLY A 269 -7.71 -19.19 -18.64
C GLY A 269 -7.73 -17.68 -18.42
N ILE A 270 -8.26 -17.27 -17.26
CA ILE A 270 -8.33 -15.86 -16.85
C ILE A 270 -6.94 -15.34 -16.52
N LEU A 271 -6.14 -16.06 -15.74
CA LEU A 271 -4.77 -15.68 -15.42
C LEU A 271 -3.95 -15.44 -16.70
N LYS A 272 -4.05 -16.36 -17.68
CA LYS A 272 -3.38 -16.22 -18.98
C LYS A 272 -3.90 -15.02 -19.78
N ALA A 273 -5.23 -14.79 -19.81
CA ALA A 273 -5.83 -13.63 -20.48
C ALA A 273 -5.37 -12.32 -19.86
N MET A 274 -5.18 -12.29 -18.53
CA MET A 274 -4.67 -11.16 -17.75
C MET A 274 -3.14 -11.03 -17.80
N ASN A 275 -2.46 -11.79 -18.65
CA ASN A 275 -1.00 -11.80 -18.77
C ASN A 275 -0.29 -12.13 -17.45
N ARG A 276 -0.89 -12.99 -16.63
CA ARG A 276 -0.26 -13.57 -15.45
C ARG A 276 0.40 -14.89 -15.81
N ARG A 277 1.53 -15.18 -15.17
CA ARG A 277 2.34 -16.39 -15.45
C ARG A 277 1.94 -17.57 -14.57
N ASP A 278 1.22 -17.27 -13.49
CA ASP A 278 0.74 -18.26 -12.54
C ASP A 278 -0.31 -19.19 -13.15
N THR A 279 -0.45 -20.36 -12.57
CA THR A 279 -1.56 -21.31 -12.76
C THR A 279 -2.18 -21.63 -11.41
N LYS A 280 -3.40 -22.17 -11.38
CA LYS A 280 -4.04 -22.63 -10.15
C LYS A 280 -3.15 -23.59 -9.36
N GLU A 281 -2.50 -24.52 -10.07
CA GLU A 281 -1.61 -25.50 -9.46
C GLU A 281 -0.34 -24.85 -8.89
N SER A 282 0.28 -23.91 -9.61
CA SER A 282 1.47 -23.21 -9.12
C SER A 282 1.16 -22.36 -7.89
N ILE A 283 0.02 -21.68 -7.86
CA ILE A 283 -0.44 -20.90 -6.70
C ILE A 283 -0.62 -21.81 -5.48
N ARG A 284 -1.36 -22.92 -5.64
CA ARG A 284 -1.55 -23.92 -4.57
C ARG A 284 -0.22 -24.43 -4.03
N LYS A 285 0.67 -24.79 -4.94
CA LYS A 285 1.98 -25.29 -4.56
C LYS A 285 2.73 -24.28 -3.69
N VAL A 286 2.77 -23.01 -4.10
CA VAL A 286 3.43 -21.95 -3.33
C VAL A 286 2.79 -21.82 -1.95
N PHE A 287 1.46 -21.77 -1.84
CA PHE A 287 0.78 -21.64 -0.56
C PHE A 287 1.05 -22.84 0.37
N HIS A 288 1.03 -24.06 -0.16
CA HIS A 288 1.34 -25.25 0.61
C HIS A 288 2.82 -25.29 1.06
N ASP A 289 3.76 -24.92 0.18
CA ASP A 289 5.19 -24.86 0.51
C ASP A 289 5.45 -23.81 1.61
N LEU A 290 4.81 -22.63 1.52
CA LEU A 290 4.91 -21.57 2.52
C LEU A 290 4.34 -22.03 3.87
N ARG A 291 3.13 -22.61 3.91
CA ARG A 291 2.51 -23.10 5.15
C ARG A 291 3.29 -24.24 5.78
N ALA A 292 3.90 -25.12 4.97
CA ALA A 292 4.70 -26.22 5.49
C ALA A 292 6.01 -25.76 6.14
N ARG A 293 6.56 -24.62 5.72
CA ARG A 293 7.90 -24.16 6.13
C ARG A 293 7.86 -22.97 7.11
N ILE A 294 6.77 -22.21 7.13
CA ILE A 294 6.63 -21.00 7.97
C ILE A 294 5.52 -21.25 9.00
N PRO A 295 5.88 -21.57 10.26
CA PRO A 295 4.88 -21.78 11.31
C PRO A 295 4.07 -20.50 11.60
N GLY A 296 2.76 -20.64 11.78
CA GLY A 296 1.86 -19.53 12.09
C GLY A 296 1.65 -18.55 10.94
N LEU A 297 1.98 -18.96 9.70
CA LEU A 297 1.79 -18.11 8.53
C LEU A 297 0.34 -17.67 8.36
N VAL A 298 0.17 -16.37 8.11
CA VAL A 298 -1.07 -15.75 7.65
C VAL A 298 -0.87 -15.32 6.21
N LEU A 299 -1.67 -15.86 5.32
CA LEU A 299 -1.68 -15.45 3.90
C LEU A 299 -2.71 -14.35 3.71
N ARG A 300 -2.29 -13.32 2.99
CA ARG A 300 -3.17 -12.30 2.44
C ARG A 300 -3.13 -12.34 0.92
N THR A 301 -4.28 -12.11 0.30
CA THR A 301 -4.37 -12.00 -1.16
C THR A 301 -5.27 -10.84 -1.57
N SER A 302 -5.23 -10.52 -2.86
CA SER A 302 -6.21 -9.65 -3.52
C SER A 302 -6.86 -10.41 -4.66
N ILE A 303 -8.18 -10.27 -4.79
CA ILE A 303 -9.03 -10.92 -5.80
C ILE A 303 -9.75 -9.85 -6.59
N ILE A 304 -9.88 -10.05 -7.89
CA ILE A 304 -10.69 -9.21 -8.77
C ILE A 304 -11.82 -10.05 -9.34
N ALA A 305 -13.06 -9.72 -9.00
CA ALA A 305 -14.26 -10.34 -9.51
C ALA A 305 -14.72 -9.70 -10.83
N GLY A 306 -15.17 -10.47 -11.79
CA GLY A 306 -15.68 -9.98 -13.06
C GLY A 306 -14.61 -9.67 -14.11
N LEU A 307 -13.41 -10.23 -13.98
CA LEU A 307 -12.35 -10.10 -14.98
C LEU A 307 -12.80 -10.58 -16.36
N PRO A 308 -12.26 -10.02 -17.45
CA PRO A 308 -12.54 -10.49 -18.81
C PRO A 308 -12.39 -12.00 -18.98
N GLY A 309 -13.47 -12.66 -19.44
CA GLY A 309 -13.53 -14.11 -19.58
C GLY A 309 -14.10 -14.86 -18.39
N GLU A 310 -14.41 -14.18 -17.28
CA GLU A 310 -15.04 -14.80 -16.12
C GLU A 310 -16.53 -15.04 -16.36
N GLY A 311 -16.88 -16.30 -16.67
CA GLY A 311 -18.25 -16.79 -16.66
C GLY A 311 -18.64 -17.34 -15.29
N GLU A 312 -19.83 -17.97 -15.20
CA GLU A 312 -20.32 -18.54 -13.94
C GLU A 312 -19.40 -19.66 -13.41
N LYS A 313 -18.88 -20.50 -14.30
CA LYS A 313 -17.99 -21.61 -13.92
C LYS A 313 -16.66 -21.14 -13.32
N GLU A 314 -16.07 -20.10 -13.91
CA GLU A 314 -14.82 -19.54 -13.47
C GLU A 314 -15.02 -18.81 -12.13
N PHE A 315 -16.18 -18.20 -11.93
CA PHE A 315 -16.57 -17.58 -10.67
C PHE A 315 -16.80 -18.64 -9.56
N GLU A 316 -17.56 -19.72 -9.84
CA GLU A 316 -17.74 -20.82 -8.92
C GLU A 316 -16.38 -21.46 -8.53
N GLU A 317 -15.49 -21.67 -9.52
CA GLU A 317 -14.14 -22.18 -9.30
C GLU A 317 -13.33 -21.28 -8.34
N LEU A 318 -13.48 -19.96 -8.43
CA LEU A 318 -12.82 -19.00 -7.56
C LEU A 318 -13.37 -19.10 -6.13
N CYS A 319 -14.68 -19.19 -5.96
CA CYS A 319 -15.31 -19.39 -4.65
C CYS A 319 -14.83 -20.70 -3.99
N ASP A 320 -14.78 -21.79 -4.75
CA ASP A 320 -14.31 -23.07 -4.26
C ASP A 320 -12.83 -23.03 -3.90
N PHE A 321 -12.01 -22.36 -4.71
CA PHE A 321 -10.59 -22.17 -4.42
C PHE A 321 -10.36 -21.46 -3.09
N LEU A 322 -11.09 -20.37 -2.80
CA LEU A 322 -10.98 -19.66 -1.52
C LEU A 322 -11.37 -20.57 -0.33
N ARG A 323 -12.47 -21.34 -0.46
CA ARG A 323 -12.92 -22.29 0.58
C ARG A 323 -11.90 -23.42 0.82
N GLU A 324 -11.29 -23.94 -0.26
CA GLU A 324 -10.30 -25.02 -0.17
C GLU A 324 -8.98 -24.54 0.43
N GLU A 325 -8.48 -23.40 -0.03
CA GLU A 325 -7.19 -22.88 0.42
C GLU A 325 -7.28 -22.12 1.75
N LYS A 326 -8.47 -21.70 2.19
CA LYS A 326 -8.70 -20.99 3.45
C LYS A 326 -7.68 -19.88 3.68
N ILE A 327 -7.59 -18.96 2.69
CA ILE A 327 -6.68 -17.83 2.77
C ILE A 327 -7.20 -16.88 3.86
N GLU A 328 -6.41 -16.65 4.89
CA GLU A 328 -6.82 -16.00 6.12
C GLU A 328 -7.29 -14.54 5.88
N ARG A 329 -6.70 -13.85 4.92
CA ARG A 329 -7.06 -12.46 4.58
C ARG A 329 -7.21 -12.29 3.06
N ALA A 330 -8.31 -11.74 2.59
CA ALA A 330 -8.46 -11.39 1.18
C ALA A 330 -9.19 -10.06 1.00
N GLY A 331 -8.60 -9.17 0.19
CA GLY A 331 -9.30 -8.03 -0.35
C GLY A 331 -9.95 -8.40 -1.68
N VAL A 332 -11.26 -8.18 -1.82
CA VAL A 332 -12.01 -8.48 -3.04
C VAL A 332 -12.47 -7.17 -3.68
N PHE A 333 -12.24 -7.04 -4.98
CA PHE A 333 -12.55 -5.83 -5.73
C PHE A 333 -13.33 -6.18 -7.01
N PRO A 334 -14.32 -5.38 -7.41
CA PRO A 334 -14.93 -5.53 -8.73
C PRO A 334 -13.92 -5.11 -9.81
N PHE A 335 -13.94 -5.78 -10.93
CA PHE A 335 -13.13 -5.37 -12.08
C PHE A 335 -13.53 -3.98 -12.56
N SER A 336 -12.57 -3.08 -12.60
CA SER A 336 -12.69 -1.74 -13.16
C SER A 336 -11.97 -1.68 -14.51
N PRO A 337 -12.66 -1.40 -15.63
CA PRO A 337 -12.05 -1.32 -16.97
C PRO A 337 -11.28 0.00 -17.13
N GLU A 338 -10.07 0.06 -16.58
CA GLU A 338 -9.24 1.25 -16.55
C GLU A 338 -8.76 1.65 -17.95
N GLU A 339 -9.03 2.89 -18.34
CA GLU A 339 -8.66 3.44 -19.64
C GLU A 339 -7.18 3.22 -19.97
N GLY A 340 -6.92 2.78 -21.19
CA GLY A 340 -5.58 2.51 -21.69
C GLY A 340 -5.01 1.16 -21.27
N THR A 341 -5.74 0.33 -20.52
CA THR A 341 -5.38 -1.07 -20.27
C THR A 341 -5.89 -1.99 -21.36
N LYS A 342 -5.23 -3.15 -21.53
CA LYS A 342 -5.68 -4.16 -22.49
C LYS A 342 -7.02 -4.76 -22.05
N ALA A 343 -7.21 -5.02 -20.77
CA ALA A 343 -8.42 -5.61 -20.24
C ALA A 343 -9.66 -4.74 -20.45
N ALA A 344 -9.54 -3.41 -20.44
CA ALA A 344 -10.66 -2.50 -20.72
C ALA A 344 -11.23 -2.63 -22.13
N THR A 345 -10.47 -3.20 -23.07
CA THR A 345 -10.92 -3.43 -24.45
C THR A 345 -11.45 -4.85 -24.69
N MET A 346 -11.42 -5.70 -23.68
CA MET A 346 -11.89 -7.08 -23.73
C MET A 346 -13.37 -7.14 -23.29
N GLU A 347 -14.08 -8.17 -23.76
CA GLU A 347 -15.43 -8.44 -23.28
C GLU A 347 -15.40 -8.87 -21.81
N HIS A 348 -16.19 -8.22 -20.98
CA HIS A 348 -16.32 -8.47 -19.54
C HIS A 348 -17.77 -8.33 -19.08
N VAL A 349 -18.07 -8.79 -17.89
CA VAL A 349 -19.39 -8.63 -17.27
C VAL A 349 -19.69 -7.15 -16.98
N SER A 350 -20.97 -6.82 -16.75
CA SER A 350 -21.34 -5.47 -16.31
C SER A 350 -20.75 -5.14 -14.95
N MET A 351 -20.59 -3.86 -14.64
CA MET A 351 -20.14 -3.41 -13.32
C MET A 351 -21.09 -3.90 -12.21
N GLU A 352 -22.39 -3.93 -12.46
CA GLU A 352 -23.40 -4.46 -11.54
C GLU A 352 -23.14 -5.96 -11.22
N GLU A 353 -22.84 -6.75 -12.25
CA GLU A 353 -22.52 -8.18 -12.07
C GLU A 353 -21.17 -8.37 -11.38
N ALA A 354 -20.15 -7.58 -11.71
CA ALA A 354 -18.87 -7.61 -11.02
C ALA A 354 -19.04 -7.26 -9.54
N GLN A 355 -19.85 -6.27 -9.23
CA GLN A 355 -20.17 -5.89 -7.85
C GLN A 355 -20.91 -7.00 -7.10
N ARG A 356 -21.93 -7.61 -7.70
CA ARG A 356 -22.65 -8.76 -7.13
C ARG A 356 -21.71 -9.92 -6.82
N ARG A 357 -20.79 -10.24 -7.72
CA ARG A 357 -19.79 -11.29 -7.51
C ARG A 357 -18.81 -10.94 -6.39
N THR A 358 -18.42 -9.66 -6.31
CA THR A 358 -17.59 -9.16 -5.23
C THR A 358 -18.25 -9.38 -3.87
N GLU A 359 -19.54 -9.03 -3.73
CA GLU A 359 -20.31 -9.23 -2.50
C GLU A 359 -20.36 -10.70 -2.10
N LEU A 360 -20.63 -11.61 -3.04
CA LEU A 360 -20.63 -13.05 -2.78
C LEU A 360 -19.25 -13.60 -2.34
N LEU A 361 -18.17 -13.09 -2.92
CA LEU A 361 -16.81 -13.47 -2.51
C LEU A 361 -16.45 -12.89 -1.15
N VAL A 362 -16.95 -11.71 -0.80
CA VAL A 362 -16.81 -11.14 0.54
C VAL A 362 -17.53 -12.00 1.56
N ASP A 363 -18.74 -12.50 1.26
CA ASP A 363 -19.45 -13.45 2.15
C ASP A 363 -18.63 -14.72 2.37
N VAL A 364 -18.09 -15.33 1.29
CA VAL A 364 -17.19 -16.49 1.41
C VAL A 364 -15.96 -16.18 2.26
N GLN A 365 -15.37 -15.01 2.09
CA GLN A 365 -14.19 -14.61 2.84
C GLN A 365 -14.53 -14.33 4.30
N SER A 366 -15.71 -13.80 4.61
CA SER A 366 -16.15 -13.58 5.98
C SER A 366 -16.24 -14.89 6.75
N ASP A 367 -16.82 -15.94 6.14
CA ASP A 367 -16.85 -17.27 6.76
C ASP A 367 -15.44 -17.80 7.07
N ILE A 368 -14.47 -17.59 6.17
CA ILE A 368 -13.08 -18.03 6.35
C ILE A 368 -12.39 -17.22 7.47
N ILE A 369 -12.62 -15.90 7.54
CA ILE A 369 -12.09 -15.05 8.61
C ILE A 369 -12.67 -15.47 9.97
N ASP A 370 -13.96 -15.78 10.04
CA ASP A 370 -14.62 -16.22 11.28
C ASP A 370 -14.04 -17.56 11.75
N GLU A 371 -13.90 -18.54 10.85
CA GLU A 371 -13.23 -19.82 11.17
C GLU A 371 -11.80 -19.60 11.69
N TYR A 372 -11.03 -18.72 11.04
CA TYR A 372 -9.68 -18.37 11.48
C TYR A 372 -9.68 -17.71 12.85
N ASN A 373 -10.53 -16.72 13.08
CA ASN A 373 -10.63 -16.01 14.35
C ASN A 373 -11.03 -16.97 15.48
N GLU A 374 -12.00 -17.85 15.25
CA GLU A 374 -12.38 -18.89 16.23
C GLU A 374 -11.21 -19.82 16.55
N SER A 375 -10.41 -20.21 15.55
CA SER A 375 -9.29 -21.14 15.72
C SER A 375 -8.16 -20.60 16.58
N VAL A 376 -8.05 -19.28 16.73
CA VAL A 376 -6.99 -18.62 17.50
C VAL A 376 -7.44 -18.12 18.86
N LEU A 377 -8.70 -18.35 19.25
CA LEU A 377 -9.18 -17.99 20.60
C LEU A 377 -8.43 -18.78 21.67
N GLY A 378 -7.99 -18.08 22.69
CA GLY A 378 -7.15 -18.63 23.77
C GLY A 378 -5.65 -18.44 23.55
N ASP A 379 -5.22 -18.16 22.32
CA ASP A 379 -3.82 -17.83 22.05
C ASP A 379 -3.40 -16.54 22.75
N VAL A 380 -2.11 -16.47 23.11
CA VAL A 380 -1.48 -15.23 23.53
C VAL A 380 -0.66 -14.69 22.35
N ARG A 381 -1.01 -13.51 21.90
CA ARG A 381 -0.29 -12.82 20.82
C ARG A 381 0.37 -11.55 21.30
N GLU A 382 1.55 -11.29 20.79
CA GLU A 382 2.17 -9.99 20.94
C GLU A 382 1.46 -8.99 20.05
N VAL A 383 0.97 -7.89 20.62
CA VAL A 383 0.17 -6.85 19.96
C VAL A 383 0.91 -5.52 20.08
N LEU A 384 1.14 -4.86 18.96
CA LEU A 384 1.58 -3.46 18.90
C LEU A 384 0.36 -2.57 19.18
N CYS A 385 0.33 -1.94 20.34
CA CYS A 385 -0.74 -1.00 20.70
C CYS A 385 -0.68 0.24 19.81
N GLU A 386 -1.78 0.60 19.18
CA GLU A 386 -1.92 1.80 18.34
C GLU A 386 -2.64 2.94 19.05
N GLY A 387 -3.19 2.68 20.23
CA GLY A 387 -3.82 3.69 21.07
C GLY A 387 -5.08 3.21 21.78
N TRP A 388 -5.91 4.18 22.16
CA TRP A 388 -7.20 3.98 22.80
C TRP A 388 -8.34 4.29 21.84
N SER A 389 -9.31 3.42 21.73
CA SER A 389 -10.55 3.63 20.98
C SER A 389 -11.64 4.14 21.91
N GLU A 390 -12.08 5.39 21.70
CA GLU A 390 -13.20 5.96 22.45
C GLU A 390 -14.53 5.25 22.14
N GLU A 391 -14.68 4.74 20.93
CA GLU A 391 -15.89 4.03 20.49
C GLU A 391 -15.99 2.65 21.16
N ALA A 392 -14.92 1.87 21.12
CA ALA A 392 -14.87 0.54 21.72
C ALA A 392 -14.56 0.59 23.23
N GLN A 393 -14.19 1.73 23.81
CA GLN A 393 -13.77 1.90 25.20
C GLN A 393 -12.70 0.86 25.61
N SER A 394 -11.71 0.66 24.71
CA SER A 394 -10.63 -0.32 24.87
C SER A 394 -9.35 0.14 24.18
N PHE A 395 -8.23 -0.48 24.51
CA PHE A 395 -7.04 -0.35 23.69
C PHE A 395 -7.25 -1.04 22.34
N VAL A 396 -6.56 -0.54 21.32
CA VAL A 396 -6.59 -1.08 19.96
C VAL A 396 -5.17 -1.27 19.46
N GLY A 397 -4.94 -2.36 18.74
CA GLY A 397 -3.62 -2.64 18.18
C GLY A 397 -3.66 -3.74 17.11
N ARG A 398 -2.49 -4.18 16.71
CA ARG A 398 -2.30 -5.23 15.70
C ARG A 398 -1.27 -6.25 16.19
N SER A 399 -1.50 -7.52 15.90
CA SER A 399 -0.46 -8.54 15.99
C SER A 399 0.30 -8.66 14.65
N TYR A 400 1.15 -9.67 14.57
CA TYR A 400 1.80 -10.02 13.31
C TYR A 400 0.79 -10.38 12.19
N ALA A 401 -0.41 -10.84 12.57
CA ALA A 401 -1.43 -11.36 11.66
C ALA A 401 -2.31 -10.27 11.03
N GLU A 402 -2.16 -9.02 11.44
CA GLU A 402 -2.89 -7.88 10.90
C GLU A 402 -1.91 -6.84 10.32
N SER A 403 -2.15 -6.40 9.08
CA SER A 403 -1.41 -5.32 8.45
C SER A 403 -2.08 -3.97 8.67
N VAL A 404 -1.25 -2.93 8.82
CA VAL A 404 -1.72 -1.56 9.05
C VAL A 404 -2.65 -1.08 7.92
N ASP A 405 -3.76 -0.47 8.27
CA ASP A 405 -4.75 0.16 7.38
C ASP A 405 -5.38 -0.77 6.31
N ILE A 406 -5.11 -2.08 6.38
CA ILE A 406 -5.58 -3.05 5.38
C ILE A 406 -6.45 -4.12 6.02
N ASP A 407 -6.01 -4.69 7.15
CA ASP A 407 -6.69 -5.76 7.86
C ASP A 407 -7.38 -5.21 9.12
N GLY A 408 -8.10 -6.09 9.80
CA GLY A 408 -8.75 -5.80 11.07
C GLY A 408 -7.78 -5.47 12.20
N LYS A 409 -8.35 -5.20 13.38
CA LYS A 409 -7.63 -4.83 14.60
C LYS A 409 -7.93 -5.79 15.74
N ILE A 410 -7.14 -5.68 16.79
CA ILE A 410 -7.38 -6.38 18.04
C ILE A 410 -7.76 -5.34 19.09
N TYR A 411 -8.96 -5.47 19.67
CA TYR A 411 -9.43 -4.66 20.79
C TYR A 411 -9.16 -5.37 22.10
N PHE A 412 -8.54 -4.71 23.07
CA PHE A 412 -8.18 -5.40 24.32
C PHE A 412 -8.26 -4.51 25.56
N SER A 413 -8.55 -5.14 26.69
CA SER A 413 -8.50 -4.50 28.00
C SER A 413 -7.15 -4.71 28.65
N ALA A 414 -6.78 -3.81 29.57
CA ALA A 414 -5.59 -3.93 30.41
C ALA A 414 -5.83 -3.33 31.79
N GLU A 415 -5.13 -3.83 32.81
CA GLU A 415 -5.17 -3.28 34.17
C GLU A 415 -4.33 -2.01 34.35
N ARG A 416 -3.43 -1.72 33.39
CA ARG A 416 -2.57 -0.54 33.36
C ARG A 416 -2.76 0.26 32.11
N ASP A 417 -2.33 1.52 32.15
CA ASP A 417 -2.24 2.34 30.94
C ASP A 417 -1.15 1.79 30.00
N ILE A 418 -1.47 1.73 28.71
CA ILE A 418 -0.56 1.27 27.67
C ILE A 418 -0.38 2.43 26.68
N MET A 419 0.86 2.74 26.37
CA MET A 419 1.17 3.79 25.40
C MET A 419 1.09 3.27 23.96
N ALA A 420 0.64 4.12 23.06
CA ALA A 420 0.72 3.84 21.63
C ALA A 420 2.19 3.59 21.22
N GLY A 421 2.40 2.53 20.42
CA GLY A 421 3.73 2.04 20.06
C GLY A 421 4.33 1.02 21.04
N GLU A 422 3.66 0.67 22.15
CA GLU A 422 4.10 -0.37 23.08
C GLU A 422 3.67 -1.76 22.58
N PHE A 423 4.54 -2.77 22.74
CA PHE A 423 4.19 -4.17 22.52
C PHE A 423 3.67 -4.79 23.80
N VAL A 424 2.53 -5.48 23.70
CA VAL A 424 1.82 -6.09 24.83
C VAL A 424 1.39 -7.49 24.47
N ASN A 425 1.55 -8.43 25.39
CA ASN A 425 0.97 -9.75 25.22
C ASN A 425 -0.54 -9.70 25.50
N VAL A 426 -1.34 -10.13 24.55
CA VAL A 426 -2.81 -10.16 24.65
C VAL A 426 -3.32 -11.58 24.46
N ARG A 427 -4.08 -12.07 25.43
CA ARG A 427 -4.84 -13.33 25.29
C ARG A 427 -6.10 -13.04 24.52
N LEU A 428 -6.29 -13.69 23.38
CA LEU A 428 -7.48 -13.55 22.56
C LEU A 428 -8.66 -14.28 23.25
N THR A 429 -9.76 -13.58 23.50
CA THR A 429 -10.89 -14.08 24.30
C THR A 429 -12.21 -14.14 23.53
N GLY A 430 -12.30 -13.45 22.39
CA GLY A 430 -13.54 -13.41 21.60
C GLY A 430 -13.39 -12.61 20.31
N THR A 431 -14.55 -12.37 19.70
CA THR A 431 -14.68 -11.54 18.50
C THR A 431 -15.80 -10.51 18.69
N MET A 432 -15.69 -9.38 18.01
CA MET A 432 -16.69 -8.33 17.97
C MET A 432 -16.70 -7.74 16.55
N ASP A 433 -17.81 -7.86 15.85
CA ASP A 433 -17.99 -7.39 14.47
C ASP A 433 -16.88 -7.87 13.50
N GLY A 434 -16.46 -9.15 13.64
CA GLY A 434 -15.39 -9.76 12.85
C GLY A 434 -13.96 -9.43 13.31
N GLU A 435 -13.80 -8.55 14.30
CA GLU A 435 -12.52 -8.17 14.90
C GLU A 435 -12.20 -9.01 16.13
N LEU A 436 -10.93 -9.27 16.40
CA LEU A 436 -10.51 -10.01 17.58
C LEU A 436 -10.57 -9.13 18.83
N THR A 437 -10.98 -9.74 19.95
CA THR A 437 -10.95 -9.11 21.27
C THR A 437 -10.10 -9.88 22.25
N GLY A 438 -9.55 -9.22 23.27
CA GLY A 438 -8.68 -9.88 24.23
C GLY A 438 -8.42 -9.11 25.51
N GLU A 439 -7.53 -9.67 26.31
CA GLU A 439 -7.07 -9.11 27.58
C GLU A 439 -5.56 -9.13 27.63
N ALA A 440 -4.95 -8.00 28.01
CA ALA A 440 -3.52 -7.94 28.22
C ALA A 440 -3.11 -8.90 29.35
N VAL A 441 -2.03 -9.64 29.13
CA VAL A 441 -1.47 -10.59 30.12
C VAL A 441 -0.01 -10.22 30.39
N GLU A 442 0.47 -10.54 31.61
CA GLU A 442 1.87 -10.31 32.02
C GLU A 442 2.87 -11.22 31.28
#